data_5ce43e3a37ab52e0ab65ec9b7a7aeb1d
#
_entry.id   5ce43e3a37ab52e0ab65ec9b7a7aeb1d
#
_cell.length_a   1.000
_cell.length_b   1.000
_cell.length_c   1.000
_cell.angle_alpha   90.00
_cell.angle_beta   90.00
_cell.angle_gamma   90.00
#
_symmetry.space_group_name_H-M   'P 1'
#
loop_
_entity.id
_entity.type
_entity.pdbx_description
1 polymer ?
#
loop_
_entity_poly.entity_id
_entity_poly.type
_entity_poly.pdbx_seq_one_letter_code
_entity_poly.pdbx_strand_id
1 'polypeptide(L)'
;MVQQHTPPSDLPVRPPSKVLGLLSAGALLLAACAPGDRVAHTEVGTVDFPTSCSAEAQPELERGLALLHHMMYPQAAEAFGEAARIQDDCAMAHWGLAMANFQPFWGSADIEAGRPHAERAVALEPDTERERLYARAALAFFQGEGISYGERVRNWEAAMEALHTTFPDDPEAASLYALAHLSVAPADPGHQERANRIVREIHEAMPEHPGAIHYAIHVHDVEARADDGVSFARAYEDLAPSIPHALHMPSHIYVRLGEWDEVIDWNRRSADAALEHPAGEYISLHYPHALDYLMYGYLQRGEDEKARGILEELRSRDGYEPHLASAYALAAIPARWYVERRDWEGAANLEPGVPESFDWNRFPAGEAMTWFARGLGAARIGDLEGVSEAVDRLETLETALQNRDDYYWAEQTRIQRLSVTAWRSLAEGQVEEAIQEMREAAELAAGMEKHPITPGDLQPAHELLGDLLTEAGRYAEAVEAYERTLATWPQRYHSILGAARAAAEAGQDDVSRRYYEELAELAGDTDRDEVAEARGWIQAN
;
A
#
# COMPACT_ATOMS: atom_id res chain seq x y z
N MET A 1 45.48 -51.18 4.51
CA MET A 1 46.67 -50.60 3.90
C MET A 1 46.46 -49.10 3.99
N VAL A 2 46.81 -48.51 5.07
CA VAL A 2 48.03 -47.86 5.59
C VAL A 2 48.87 -47.20 4.48
N GLN A 3 48.82 -45.86 4.43
CA GLN A 3 50.06 -45.10 4.49
C GLN A 3 49.77 -43.61 4.77
N GLN A 4 50.25 -43.20 5.93
CA GLN A 4 50.49 -41.84 6.41
C GLN A 4 51.66 -41.24 5.65
N HIS A 5 51.68 -39.92 5.45
CA HIS A 5 52.93 -39.13 5.43
C HIS A 5 52.71 -37.75 6.07
N THR A 6 53.48 -37.54 7.11
CA THR A 6 53.73 -36.32 7.88
C THR A 6 54.80 -35.40 7.19
N PRO A 7 54.99 -34.16 7.74
CA PRO A 7 55.65 -33.01 7.03
C PRO A 7 57.18 -32.88 7.32
N PRO A 8 57.81 -31.85 6.79
CA PRO A 8 58.96 -31.22 7.49
C PRO A 8 58.78 -29.69 7.62
N SER A 9 58.91 -29.08 8.77
CA SER A 9 60.06 -28.72 9.63
C SER A 9 60.84 -27.46 9.13
N ASP A 10 60.75 -26.41 9.96
CA ASP A 10 61.75 -25.48 10.48
C ASP A 10 62.65 -24.61 9.58
N LEU A 11 62.67 -23.31 9.89
CA LEU A 11 63.80 -22.48 10.35
C LEU A 11 63.61 -20.98 10.02
N PRO A 12 64.31 -20.01 10.65
CA PRO A 12 64.49 -19.68 12.06
C PRO A 12 64.22 -18.17 12.37
N VAL A 13 64.08 -17.94 13.65
CA VAL A 13 63.95 -16.62 14.31
C VAL A 13 65.29 -15.89 14.32
N ARG A 14 65.32 -14.55 14.13
CA ARG A 14 66.38 -13.65 14.55
C ARG A 14 65.87 -12.51 15.43
N PRO A 15 66.62 -12.12 16.49
CA PRO A 15 66.16 -11.19 17.52
C PRO A 15 66.51 -9.71 17.22
N PRO A 16 66.05 -8.78 18.13
CA PRO A 16 65.89 -7.36 17.81
C PRO A 16 67.13 -6.51 18.07
N SER A 17 67.29 -5.47 17.27
CA SER A 17 68.27 -4.40 17.50
C SER A 17 67.60 -3.25 18.28
N LYS A 18 68.17 -2.93 19.44
CA LYS A 18 67.90 -1.74 20.23
C LYS A 18 68.53 -0.53 19.58
N VAL A 19 67.73 0.52 19.36
CA VAL A 19 68.24 1.89 19.21
C VAL A 19 67.53 2.79 20.22
N LEU A 20 68.37 3.39 21.05
CA LEU A 20 68.07 4.34 22.10
C LEU A 20 68.07 5.74 21.49
N GLY A 21 67.04 6.55 21.76
CA GLY A 21 67.02 7.92 21.28
C GLY A 21 65.91 8.80 21.88
N LEU A 22 66.30 9.50 22.92
CA LEU A 22 65.84 10.80 23.48
C LEU A 22 64.35 11.17 23.53
N LEU A 23 63.93 11.39 24.77
CA LEU A 23 62.79 12.11 25.25
C LEU A 23 62.77 13.57 24.82
N SER A 24 61.62 14.01 24.25
CA SER A 24 61.16 15.40 24.40
C SER A 24 59.68 15.38 24.78
N ALA A 25 59.40 15.85 25.98
CA ALA A 25 58.07 15.98 26.55
C ALA A 25 57.32 17.12 25.86
N GLY A 26 56.33 16.78 25.04
CA GLY A 26 55.30 17.69 24.59
C GLY A 26 53.97 17.22 25.17
N ALA A 27 53.43 17.94 26.15
CA ALA A 27 52.12 17.71 26.71
C ALA A 27 51.07 18.12 25.65
N LEU A 28 50.52 17.19 24.90
CA LEU A 28 49.28 17.35 24.14
C LEU A 28 48.12 17.03 25.11
N LEU A 29 47.38 18.05 25.48
CA LEU A 29 46.03 17.93 26.05
C LEU A 29 45.14 17.28 24.98
N LEU A 30 44.95 15.98 25.09
CA LEU A 30 43.86 15.26 24.43
C LEU A 30 42.59 15.61 25.19
N ALA A 31 41.81 16.59 24.66
CA ALA A 31 40.41 16.71 24.97
C ALA A 31 39.75 15.40 24.47
N ALA A 32 39.38 14.53 25.41
CA ALA A 32 38.50 13.39 25.13
C ALA A 32 37.11 13.96 24.81
N CYS A 33 36.80 14.10 23.51
CA CYS A 33 35.40 14.14 23.09
C CYS A 33 34.80 12.78 23.42
N ALA A 34 33.87 12.75 24.38
CA ALA A 34 32.96 11.65 24.53
C ALA A 34 32.28 11.39 23.17
N PRO A 35 32.10 10.16 22.75
CA PRO A 35 31.21 9.91 21.62
C PRO A 35 29.80 10.28 22.09
N GLY A 36 29.35 11.48 21.71
CA GLY A 36 27.93 11.76 21.68
C GLY A 36 27.30 10.76 20.70
N ASP A 37 26.33 10.04 21.15
CA ASP A 37 25.46 9.24 20.32
C ASP A 37 24.95 10.14 19.18
N ARG A 38 25.59 10.07 18.04
CA ARG A 38 24.99 10.51 16.79
C ARG A 38 23.90 9.48 16.52
N VAL A 39 22.68 9.80 16.92
CA VAL A 39 21.50 9.19 16.33
C VAL A 39 21.70 9.35 14.83
N ALA A 40 21.83 8.23 14.12
CA ALA A 40 21.89 8.24 12.67
C ALA A 40 20.56 8.86 12.22
N HIS A 41 20.60 10.12 11.74
CA HIS A 41 19.45 10.70 11.08
C HIS A 41 19.20 9.84 9.86
N THR A 42 18.09 9.08 9.87
CA THR A 42 17.59 8.43 8.68
C THR A 42 17.35 9.54 7.65
N GLU A 43 17.88 9.38 6.44
CA GLU A 43 17.59 10.29 5.34
C GLU A 43 16.10 10.26 5.07
N VAL A 44 15.41 11.39 5.24
CA VAL A 44 13.94 11.55 5.11
C VAL A 44 13.56 12.63 4.10
N GLY A 45 14.53 13.06 3.29
CA GLY A 45 14.34 14.18 2.37
C GLY A 45 14.46 15.55 3.05
N THR A 46 14.10 16.60 2.33
CA THR A 46 14.26 17.99 2.74
C THR A 46 12.90 18.68 2.84
N VAL A 47 12.61 19.30 3.97
CA VAL A 47 11.44 20.15 4.21
C VAL A 47 11.88 21.58 4.54
N ASP A 48 11.05 22.58 4.23
CA ASP A 48 11.29 23.98 4.58
C ASP A 48 10.19 24.48 5.53
N PHE A 49 10.40 24.26 6.83
CA PHE A 49 9.40 24.51 7.86
C PHE A 49 9.92 25.41 9.00
N PRO A 50 10.29 26.67 8.71
CA PRO A 50 10.72 27.60 9.75
C PRO A 50 9.57 27.90 10.70
N THR A 51 9.84 27.87 12.02
CA THR A 51 8.84 28.15 13.05
C THR A 51 9.33 29.20 14.04
N SER A 52 8.41 29.75 14.84
CA SER A 52 8.74 30.64 15.97
C SER A 52 9.17 29.89 17.22
N CYS A 53 9.22 28.57 17.19
CA CYS A 53 9.73 27.76 18.29
C CYS A 53 11.25 27.89 18.44
N SER A 54 11.80 27.38 19.54
CA SER A 54 13.23 27.48 19.82
C SER A 54 14.10 26.77 18.79
N ALA A 55 15.32 27.22 18.62
CA ALA A 55 16.29 26.61 17.72
C ALA A 55 16.61 25.14 18.09
N GLU A 56 16.43 24.77 19.35
CA GLU A 56 16.61 23.42 19.86
C GLU A 56 15.45 22.48 19.46
N ALA A 57 14.21 23.01 19.35
CA ALA A 57 13.03 22.23 18.93
C ALA A 57 12.91 22.11 17.41
N GLN A 58 13.47 23.06 16.65
CA GLN A 58 13.32 23.15 15.19
C GLN A 58 13.71 21.85 14.44
N PRO A 59 14.83 21.17 14.74
CA PRO A 59 15.18 19.93 14.04
C PRO A 59 14.15 18.79 14.22
N GLU A 60 13.52 18.72 15.40
CA GLU A 60 12.50 17.69 15.64
C GLU A 60 11.18 18.03 14.93
N LEU A 61 10.85 19.32 14.76
CA LEU A 61 9.71 19.76 13.98
C LEU A 61 9.88 19.41 12.49
N GLU A 62 11.06 19.68 11.92
CA GLU A 62 11.38 19.33 10.53
C GLU A 62 11.39 17.83 10.33
N ARG A 63 12.00 17.04 11.23
CA ARG A 63 11.99 15.60 11.21
C ARG A 63 10.55 15.04 11.29
N GLY A 64 9.75 15.58 12.22
CA GLY A 64 8.35 15.19 12.38
C GLY A 64 7.52 15.45 11.13
N LEU A 65 7.72 16.60 10.47
CA LEU A 65 7.02 16.94 9.24
C LEU A 65 7.44 16.05 8.05
N ALA A 66 8.73 15.79 7.90
CA ALA A 66 9.21 14.87 6.87
C ALA A 66 8.62 13.46 7.05
N LEU A 67 8.60 12.92 8.27
CA LEU A 67 7.97 11.66 8.61
C LEU A 67 6.44 11.68 8.38
N LEU A 68 5.78 12.80 8.64
CA LEU A 68 4.36 12.98 8.34
C LEU A 68 4.09 12.90 6.83
N HIS A 69 4.94 13.50 6.01
CA HIS A 69 4.87 13.39 4.55
C HIS A 69 5.11 11.96 4.06
N HIS A 70 5.88 11.16 4.78
CA HIS A 70 6.05 9.72 4.53
C HIS A 70 4.95 8.85 5.15
N MET A 71 3.90 9.44 5.75
CA MET A 71 2.83 8.72 6.46
C MET A 71 3.34 7.78 7.58
N MET A 72 4.51 8.11 8.15
CA MET A 72 5.07 7.45 9.33
C MET A 72 4.51 8.09 10.61
N TYR A 73 3.19 8.00 10.80
CA TYR A 73 2.46 8.73 11.83
C TYR A 73 2.96 8.48 13.27
N PRO A 74 3.25 7.24 13.70
CA PRO A 74 3.81 7.00 15.04
C PRO A 74 5.15 7.69 15.25
N GLN A 75 6.07 7.60 14.30
CA GLN A 75 7.40 8.20 14.38
C GLN A 75 7.34 9.73 14.23
N ALA A 76 6.39 10.25 13.46
CA ALA A 76 6.10 11.68 13.41
C ALA A 76 5.61 12.19 14.77
N ALA A 77 4.71 11.46 15.44
CA ALA A 77 4.23 11.79 16.79
C ALA A 77 5.36 11.78 17.81
N GLU A 78 6.32 10.84 17.72
CA GLU A 78 7.51 10.81 18.58
C GLU A 78 8.36 12.08 18.39
N ALA A 79 8.62 12.49 17.15
CA ALA A 79 9.42 13.67 16.84
C ALA A 79 8.74 14.97 17.33
N PHE A 80 7.45 15.13 17.03
CA PHE A 80 6.69 16.29 17.52
C PHE A 80 6.55 16.28 19.05
N GLY A 81 6.43 15.10 19.67
CA GLY A 81 6.44 14.93 21.12
C GLY A 81 7.76 15.36 21.76
N GLU A 82 8.88 15.04 21.12
CA GLU A 82 10.20 15.52 21.57
C GLU A 82 10.34 17.03 21.42
N ALA A 83 9.85 17.63 20.31
CA ALA A 83 9.80 19.07 20.15
C ALA A 83 8.97 19.74 21.27
N ALA A 84 7.80 19.18 21.63
CA ALA A 84 6.98 19.66 22.73
C ALA A 84 7.66 19.48 24.11
N ARG A 85 8.47 18.43 24.28
CA ARG A 85 9.26 18.21 25.50
C ARG A 85 10.40 19.21 25.64
N ILE A 86 11.03 19.60 24.53
CA ILE A 86 12.07 20.63 24.49
C ILE A 86 11.47 22.00 24.81
N GLN A 87 10.29 22.31 24.24
CA GLN A 87 9.58 23.55 24.43
C GLN A 87 8.06 23.31 24.52
N ASP A 88 7.50 23.31 25.71
CA ASP A 88 6.10 22.94 25.97
C ASP A 88 5.06 23.99 25.49
N ASP A 89 5.49 25.20 25.20
CA ASP A 89 4.70 26.25 24.58
C ASP A 89 4.94 26.43 23.07
N CYS A 90 5.62 25.45 22.40
CA CYS A 90 5.77 25.45 20.97
C CYS A 90 4.44 25.01 20.30
N ALA A 91 3.73 25.97 19.72
CA ALA A 91 2.44 25.72 19.06
C ALA A 91 2.54 24.72 17.90
N MET A 92 3.66 24.77 17.15
CA MET A 92 3.85 23.90 15.98
C MET A 92 4.17 22.45 16.36
N ALA A 93 4.70 22.18 17.56
CA ALA A 93 4.82 20.83 18.09
C ALA A 93 3.43 20.22 18.37
N HIS A 94 2.53 21.00 18.96
CA HIS A 94 1.15 20.56 19.17
C HIS A 94 0.36 20.45 17.88
N TRP A 95 0.57 21.32 16.88
CA TRP A 95 0.04 21.15 15.54
C TRP A 95 0.47 19.81 14.95
N GLY A 96 1.76 19.47 15.01
CA GLY A 96 2.30 18.23 14.51
C GLY A 96 1.72 16.99 15.20
N LEU A 97 1.57 17.04 16.55
CA LEU A 97 0.91 15.98 17.32
C LEU A 97 -0.57 15.79 16.92
N ALA A 98 -1.28 16.89 16.61
CA ALA A 98 -2.63 16.77 16.06
C ALA A 98 -2.61 16.10 14.69
N MET A 99 -1.74 16.56 13.77
CA MET A 99 -1.63 16.00 12.42
C MET A 99 -1.21 14.54 12.40
N ALA A 100 -0.39 14.08 13.34
CA ALA A 100 -0.02 12.67 13.48
C ALA A 100 -1.20 11.76 13.89
N ASN A 101 -2.29 12.34 14.41
CA ASN A 101 -3.54 11.63 14.69
C ASN A 101 -4.59 11.77 13.57
N PHE A 102 -4.21 12.34 12.43
CA PHE A 102 -5.04 12.49 11.24
C PHE A 102 -4.34 11.83 10.05
N GLN A 103 -4.96 10.80 9.52
CA GLN A 103 -4.43 9.99 8.42
C GLN A 103 -5.33 10.15 7.19
N PRO A 104 -5.23 11.30 6.47
CA PRO A 104 -6.22 11.70 5.47
C PRO A 104 -6.40 10.69 4.34
N PHE A 105 -5.32 10.14 3.83
CA PHE A 105 -5.36 9.19 2.71
C PHE A 105 -5.80 7.77 3.12
N TRP A 106 -5.62 7.42 4.41
CA TRP A 106 -6.06 6.15 4.97
C TRP A 106 -7.52 6.16 5.44
N GLY A 107 -8.19 7.31 5.38
CA GLY A 107 -9.56 7.46 5.85
C GLY A 107 -9.72 7.28 7.37
N SER A 108 -8.67 7.54 8.15
CA SER A 108 -8.61 7.27 9.58
C SER A 108 -8.20 8.50 10.39
N ALA A 109 -8.70 8.61 11.62
CA ALA A 109 -8.27 9.62 12.58
C ALA A 109 -8.62 9.21 14.01
N ASP A 110 -7.74 9.53 14.96
CA ASP A 110 -8.07 9.53 16.38
C ASP A 110 -8.46 10.94 16.82
N ILE A 111 -9.79 11.19 16.83
CA ILE A 111 -10.34 12.50 17.19
C ILE A 111 -10.12 12.83 18.66
N GLU A 112 -10.15 11.83 19.54
CA GLU A 112 -9.98 12.03 20.99
C GLU A 112 -8.54 12.38 21.34
N ALA A 113 -7.58 11.73 20.69
CA ALA A 113 -6.16 12.01 20.87
C ALA A 113 -5.72 13.32 20.17
N GLY A 114 -6.17 13.59 18.95
CA GLY A 114 -5.72 14.73 18.16
C GLY A 114 -6.32 16.08 18.57
N ARG A 115 -7.62 16.09 18.97
CA ARG A 115 -8.33 17.33 19.32
C ARG A 115 -7.65 18.17 20.40
N PRO A 116 -7.22 17.63 21.56
CA PRO A 116 -6.54 18.43 22.59
C PRO A 116 -5.29 19.12 22.10
N HIS A 117 -4.54 18.49 21.19
CA HIS A 117 -3.36 19.05 20.58
C HIS A 117 -3.71 20.18 19.59
N ALA A 118 -4.72 19.98 18.74
CA ALA A 118 -5.18 21.05 17.82
C ALA A 118 -5.70 22.28 18.58
N GLU A 119 -6.47 22.07 19.64
CA GLU A 119 -6.95 23.15 20.53
C GLU A 119 -5.78 23.85 21.24
N ARG A 120 -4.78 23.10 21.71
CA ARG A 120 -3.58 23.65 22.36
C ARG A 120 -2.75 24.47 21.39
N ALA A 121 -2.56 24.01 20.15
CA ALA A 121 -1.82 24.75 19.12
C ALA A 121 -2.42 26.13 18.86
N VAL A 122 -3.76 26.22 18.80
CA VAL A 122 -4.46 27.54 18.65
C VAL A 122 -4.39 28.37 19.91
N ALA A 123 -4.56 27.75 21.09
CA ALA A 123 -4.56 28.47 22.38
C ALA A 123 -3.22 29.08 22.75
N LEU A 124 -2.11 28.59 22.22
CA LEU A 124 -0.76 29.14 22.40
C LEU A 124 -0.52 30.42 21.60
N GLU A 125 -1.45 30.82 20.72
CA GLU A 125 -1.39 32.06 19.93
C GLU A 125 -0.03 32.24 19.21
N PRO A 126 0.35 31.35 18.23
CA PRO A 126 1.65 31.39 17.57
C PRO A 126 2.00 32.81 17.07
N ASP A 127 3.27 33.17 17.10
CA ASP A 127 3.76 34.53 16.83
C ASP A 127 3.47 34.97 15.38
N THR A 128 3.56 34.04 14.41
CA THR A 128 3.38 34.37 12.99
C THR A 128 1.95 34.07 12.51
N GLU A 129 1.48 34.84 11.52
CA GLU A 129 0.18 34.55 10.87
C GLU A 129 0.19 33.20 10.17
N ARG A 130 1.32 32.81 9.59
CA ARG A 130 1.53 31.50 8.94
C ARG A 130 1.23 30.37 9.92
N GLU A 131 1.87 30.36 11.08
CA GLU A 131 1.68 29.31 12.10
C GLU A 131 0.26 29.30 12.67
N ARG A 132 -0.36 30.47 12.83
CA ARG A 132 -1.77 30.57 13.25
C ARG A 132 -2.72 29.92 12.24
N LEU A 133 -2.44 30.01 10.95
CA LEU A 133 -3.25 29.35 9.91
C LEU A 133 -3.03 27.84 9.90
N TYR A 134 -1.80 27.34 10.08
CA TYR A 134 -1.53 25.90 10.28
C TYR A 134 -2.30 25.34 11.47
N ALA A 135 -2.22 25.99 12.63
CA ALA A 135 -2.92 25.57 13.83
C ALA A 135 -4.45 25.55 13.63
N ARG A 136 -5.01 26.57 12.97
CA ARG A 136 -6.43 26.63 12.64
C ARG A 136 -6.85 25.56 11.62
N ALA A 137 -6.00 25.21 10.66
CA ALA A 137 -6.29 24.17 9.70
C ALA A 137 -6.40 22.80 10.38
N ALA A 138 -5.50 22.47 11.31
CA ALA A 138 -5.64 21.27 12.13
C ALA A 138 -6.93 21.31 12.95
N LEU A 139 -7.23 22.42 13.65
CA LEU A 139 -8.45 22.55 14.43
C LEU A 139 -9.72 22.41 13.58
N ALA A 140 -9.72 22.89 12.33
CA ALA A 140 -10.86 22.77 11.43
C ALA A 140 -11.25 21.31 11.17
N PHE A 141 -10.29 20.38 11.16
CA PHE A 141 -10.56 18.96 11.11
C PHE A 141 -11.08 18.41 12.45
N PHE A 142 -10.43 18.72 13.57
CA PHE A 142 -10.69 18.09 14.87
C PHE A 142 -11.90 18.65 15.62
N GLN A 143 -12.35 19.88 15.33
CA GLN A 143 -13.45 20.52 16.05
C GLN A 143 -14.83 19.91 15.71
N GLY A 144 -15.80 20.12 16.61
CA GLY A 144 -17.19 19.73 16.44
C GLY A 144 -17.48 18.28 16.82
N GLU A 145 -18.76 18.01 17.19
CA GLU A 145 -19.28 16.70 17.52
C GLU A 145 -20.28 16.23 16.46
N GLY A 146 -20.33 14.90 16.21
CA GLY A 146 -21.28 14.32 15.26
C GLY A 146 -21.00 14.67 13.79
N ILE A 147 -19.81 15.18 13.48
CA ILE A 147 -19.38 15.52 12.12
C ILE A 147 -18.77 14.28 11.48
N SER A 148 -19.20 13.94 10.26
CA SER A 148 -18.64 12.81 9.51
C SER A 148 -17.17 13.03 9.13
N TYR A 149 -16.42 11.93 8.92
CA TYR A 149 -15.03 12.00 8.48
C TYR A 149 -14.88 12.83 7.19
N GLY A 150 -15.70 12.57 6.17
CA GLY A 150 -15.65 13.31 4.90
C GLY A 150 -15.93 14.82 5.06
N GLU A 151 -16.79 15.23 5.99
CA GLU A 151 -17.02 16.64 6.28
C GLU A 151 -15.80 17.27 6.99
N ARG A 152 -15.15 16.55 7.90
CA ARG A 152 -13.90 16.99 8.54
C ARG A 152 -12.79 17.21 7.52
N VAL A 153 -12.63 16.30 6.57
CA VAL A 153 -11.64 16.44 5.49
C VAL A 153 -11.92 17.66 4.63
N ARG A 154 -13.18 17.94 4.26
CA ARG A 154 -13.57 19.16 3.53
C ARG A 154 -13.29 20.44 4.33
N ASN A 155 -13.54 20.44 5.63
CA ASN A 155 -13.23 21.57 6.50
C ASN A 155 -11.72 21.84 6.56
N TRP A 156 -10.92 20.77 6.60
CA TRP A 156 -9.47 20.87 6.54
C TRP A 156 -8.99 21.38 5.19
N GLU A 157 -9.52 20.85 4.07
CA GLU A 157 -9.18 21.32 2.72
C GLU A 157 -9.44 22.82 2.56
N ALA A 158 -10.60 23.31 2.97
CA ALA A 158 -10.94 24.74 2.90
C ALA A 158 -9.98 25.61 3.73
N ALA A 159 -9.53 25.10 4.89
CA ALA A 159 -8.55 25.80 5.72
C ALA A 159 -7.13 25.78 5.10
N MET A 160 -6.75 24.67 4.45
CA MET A 160 -5.49 24.58 3.70
C MET A 160 -5.49 25.46 2.45
N GLU A 161 -6.63 25.60 1.75
CA GLU A 161 -6.80 26.57 0.67
C GLU A 161 -6.54 28.00 1.14
N ALA A 162 -7.10 28.38 2.28
CA ALA A 162 -6.89 29.71 2.85
C ALA A 162 -5.42 29.94 3.24
N LEU A 163 -4.75 28.94 3.80
CA LEU A 163 -3.33 29.01 4.15
C LEU A 163 -2.47 29.15 2.89
N HIS A 164 -2.62 28.25 1.89
CA HIS A 164 -1.86 28.30 0.65
C HIS A 164 -2.11 29.59 -0.14
N THR A 165 -3.35 30.10 -0.18
CA THR A 165 -3.67 31.37 -0.84
C THR A 165 -2.98 32.56 -0.18
N THR A 166 -2.83 32.54 1.16
CA THR A 166 -2.17 33.59 1.93
C THR A 166 -0.65 33.52 1.81
N PHE A 167 -0.10 32.31 1.75
CA PHE A 167 1.33 32.01 1.65
C PHE A 167 1.62 31.11 0.45
N PRO A 168 1.51 31.61 -0.79
CA PRO A 168 1.63 30.79 -2.00
C PRO A 168 3.04 30.24 -2.24
N ASP A 169 4.06 30.87 -1.64
CA ASP A 169 5.45 30.45 -1.74
C ASP A 169 5.87 29.47 -0.63
N ASP A 170 4.93 29.04 0.23
CA ASP A 170 5.17 28.05 1.30
C ASP A 170 5.03 26.62 0.73
N PRO A 171 6.14 25.87 0.55
CA PRO A 171 6.08 24.54 -0.05
C PRO A 171 5.32 23.53 0.82
N GLU A 172 5.37 23.68 2.15
CA GLU A 172 4.68 22.77 3.07
C GLU A 172 3.18 23.00 3.05
N ALA A 173 2.74 24.27 3.03
CA ALA A 173 1.34 24.61 2.87
C ALA A 173 0.78 24.11 1.53
N ALA A 174 1.54 24.28 0.45
CA ALA A 174 1.18 23.78 -0.88
C ALA A 174 1.10 22.25 -0.91
N SER A 175 2.09 21.55 -0.32
CA SER A 175 2.13 20.09 -0.26
C SER A 175 0.95 19.50 0.52
N LEU A 176 0.66 20.04 1.71
CA LEU A 176 -0.49 19.61 2.50
C LEU A 176 -1.84 19.96 1.84
N TYR A 177 -1.91 21.04 1.09
CA TYR A 177 -3.10 21.39 0.29
C TYR A 177 -3.30 20.40 -0.87
N ALA A 178 -2.23 19.96 -1.54
CA ALA A 178 -2.31 18.90 -2.53
C ALA A 178 -2.83 17.58 -1.91
N LEU A 179 -2.32 17.22 -0.73
CA LEU A 179 -2.82 16.05 0.03
C LEU A 179 -4.32 16.21 0.38
N ALA A 180 -4.76 17.41 0.75
CA ALA A 180 -6.16 17.67 1.06
C ALA A 180 -7.06 17.47 -0.17
N HIS A 181 -6.66 17.92 -1.35
CA HIS A 181 -7.37 17.65 -2.61
C HIS A 181 -7.52 16.16 -2.89
N LEU A 182 -6.44 15.40 -2.76
CA LEU A 182 -6.46 13.95 -2.97
C LEU A 182 -7.35 13.22 -1.96
N SER A 183 -7.49 13.77 -0.75
CA SER A 183 -8.27 13.15 0.34
C SER A 183 -9.76 13.45 0.25
N VAL A 184 -10.16 14.60 -0.30
CA VAL A 184 -11.58 15.00 -0.45
C VAL A 184 -12.26 14.21 -1.55
N ALA A 185 -11.60 14.04 -2.68
CA ALA A 185 -12.17 13.41 -3.85
C ALA A 185 -11.07 12.73 -4.68
N PRO A 186 -10.57 11.57 -4.23
CA PRO A 186 -9.44 10.90 -4.86
C PRO A 186 -9.70 10.49 -6.31
N ALA A 187 -10.95 10.26 -6.68
CA ALA A 187 -11.34 9.91 -8.06
C ALA A 187 -11.81 11.11 -8.90
N ASP A 188 -11.91 12.33 -8.33
CA ASP A 188 -12.33 13.51 -9.11
C ASP A 188 -11.17 14.08 -9.93
N PRO A 189 -11.28 14.13 -11.27
CA PRO A 189 -10.20 14.60 -12.14
C PRO A 189 -9.79 16.05 -11.87
N GLY A 190 -10.71 16.89 -11.40
CA GLY A 190 -10.42 18.28 -11.09
C GLY A 190 -9.55 18.44 -9.84
N HIS A 191 -9.81 17.63 -8.80
CA HIS A 191 -8.98 17.60 -7.60
C HIS A 191 -7.60 16.99 -7.90
N GLN A 192 -7.55 15.90 -8.65
CA GLN A 192 -6.29 15.29 -9.07
C GLN A 192 -5.42 16.24 -9.90
N GLU A 193 -6.01 16.99 -10.86
CA GLU A 193 -5.27 17.92 -11.67
C GLU A 193 -4.73 19.12 -10.88
N ARG A 194 -5.48 19.61 -9.90
CA ARG A 194 -4.97 20.64 -8.98
C ARG A 194 -3.81 20.13 -8.15
N ALA A 195 -3.95 18.96 -7.54
CA ALA A 195 -2.88 18.31 -6.78
C ALA A 195 -1.64 18.08 -7.66
N ASN A 196 -1.82 17.54 -8.89
CA ASN A 196 -0.73 17.31 -9.84
C ASN A 196 0.09 18.58 -10.13
N ARG A 197 -0.59 19.69 -10.40
CA ARG A 197 0.07 20.97 -10.67
C ARG A 197 0.92 21.42 -9.46
N ILE A 198 0.33 21.37 -8.27
CA ILE A 198 1.01 21.79 -7.04
C ILE A 198 2.26 20.93 -6.77
N VAL A 199 2.12 19.61 -6.81
CA VAL A 199 3.26 18.71 -6.51
C VAL A 199 4.38 18.82 -7.54
N ARG A 200 4.07 19.07 -8.81
CA ARG A 200 5.09 19.31 -9.85
C ARG A 200 5.83 20.62 -9.64
N GLU A 201 5.13 21.70 -9.29
CA GLU A 201 5.74 23.00 -8.97
C GLU A 201 6.69 22.89 -7.77
N ILE A 202 6.29 22.15 -6.72
CA ILE A 202 7.17 21.93 -5.56
C ILE A 202 8.37 21.06 -5.96
N HIS A 203 8.15 19.95 -6.68
CA HIS A 203 9.23 19.05 -7.08
C HIS A 203 10.26 19.73 -8.00
N GLU A 204 9.83 20.63 -8.89
CA GLU A 204 10.74 21.43 -9.72
C GLU A 204 11.62 22.37 -8.89
N ALA A 205 11.07 22.96 -7.82
CA ALA A 205 11.79 23.86 -6.93
C ALA A 205 12.63 23.13 -5.88
N MET A 206 12.12 22.01 -5.35
CA MET A 206 12.70 21.22 -4.28
C MET A 206 12.62 19.71 -4.65
N PRO A 207 13.55 19.19 -5.45
CA PRO A 207 13.51 17.80 -5.93
C PRO A 207 13.54 16.73 -4.83
N GLU A 208 14.07 17.08 -3.64
CA GLU A 208 14.14 16.18 -2.49
C GLU A 208 13.01 16.41 -1.46
N HIS A 209 11.92 17.09 -1.84
CA HIS A 209 10.79 17.31 -0.95
C HIS A 209 9.93 16.04 -0.86
N PRO A 210 9.84 15.38 0.34
CA PRO A 210 9.19 14.08 0.48
C PRO A 210 7.71 14.11 0.12
N GLY A 211 6.98 15.13 0.54
CA GLY A 211 5.55 15.28 0.24
C GLY A 211 5.28 15.47 -1.25
N ALA A 212 6.13 16.22 -1.97
CA ALA A 212 5.95 16.44 -3.40
C ALA A 212 6.05 15.13 -4.19
N ILE A 213 7.07 14.31 -3.91
CA ILE A 213 7.27 13.02 -4.60
C ILE A 213 6.18 12.03 -4.19
N HIS A 214 5.92 11.89 -2.90
CA HIS A 214 4.92 10.96 -2.39
C HIS A 214 3.52 11.23 -2.97
N TYR A 215 3.06 12.47 -2.87
CA TYR A 215 1.72 12.81 -3.34
C TYR A 215 1.62 12.80 -4.86
N ALA A 216 2.74 13.05 -5.58
CA ALA A 216 2.79 12.86 -7.03
C ALA A 216 2.56 11.40 -7.42
N ILE A 217 3.10 10.43 -6.68
CA ILE A 217 2.82 9.01 -6.92
C ILE A 217 1.31 8.74 -6.77
N HIS A 218 0.67 9.23 -5.71
CA HIS A 218 -0.77 9.06 -5.54
C HIS A 218 -1.61 9.76 -6.63
N VAL A 219 -1.18 10.93 -7.12
CA VAL A 219 -1.81 11.59 -8.28
C VAL A 219 -1.79 10.71 -9.54
N HIS A 220 -0.72 9.92 -9.70
CA HIS A 220 -0.51 9.09 -10.88
C HIS A 220 -0.93 7.63 -10.68
N ASP A 221 -1.35 7.22 -9.47
CA ASP A 221 -1.89 5.87 -9.20
C ASP A 221 -3.34 5.73 -9.71
N VAL A 222 -3.54 6.09 -10.97
CA VAL A 222 -4.80 5.93 -11.71
C VAL A 222 -4.50 5.42 -13.12
N GLU A 223 -5.45 4.67 -13.72
CA GLU A 223 -5.26 3.95 -14.98
C GLU A 223 -4.64 4.82 -16.10
N ALA A 224 -5.12 6.04 -16.30
CA ALA A 224 -4.71 6.89 -17.41
C ALA A 224 -3.38 7.63 -17.21
N ARG A 225 -2.70 7.52 -16.05
CA ARG A 225 -1.57 8.39 -15.68
C ARG A 225 -0.34 7.66 -15.16
N ALA A 226 -0.37 6.35 -15.04
CA ALA A 226 0.71 5.59 -14.41
C ALA A 226 2.07 5.78 -15.10
N ASP A 227 2.10 5.85 -16.43
CA ASP A 227 3.34 6.11 -17.19
C ASP A 227 4.03 7.42 -16.78
N ASP A 228 3.25 8.49 -16.53
CA ASP A 228 3.76 9.79 -16.09
C ASP A 228 4.30 9.74 -14.64
N GLY A 229 3.88 8.75 -13.87
CA GLY A 229 4.28 8.51 -12.48
C GLY A 229 5.67 7.88 -12.32
N VAL A 230 6.21 7.22 -13.34
CA VAL A 230 7.48 6.47 -13.29
C VAL A 230 8.65 7.33 -12.84
N SER A 231 8.69 8.60 -13.27
CA SER A 231 9.76 9.52 -12.88
C SER A 231 9.76 9.82 -11.37
N PHE A 232 8.58 9.94 -10.76
CA PHE A 232 8.42 10.14 -9.31
C PHE A 232 8.72 8.86 -8.53
N ALA A 233 8.29 7.69 -9.03
CA ALA A 233 8.62 6.41 -8.43
C ALA A 233 10.15 6.25 -8.31
N ARG A 234 10.89 6.53 -9.37
CA ARG A 234 12.36 6.49 -9.39
C ARG A 234 13.01 7.56 -8.51
N ALA A 235 12.45 8.77 -8.47
CA ALA A 235 12.97 9.83 -7.60
C ALA A 235 12.84 9.49 -6.11
N TYR A 236 11.87 8.66 -5.73
CA TYR A 236 11.65 8.25 -4.35
C TYR A 236 12.64 7.19 -3.87
N GLU A 237 13.27 6.46 -4.82
CA GLU A 237 14.19 5.35 -4.55
C GLU A 237 15.33 5.71 -3.60
N ASP A 238 15.98 6.86 -3.84
CA ASP A 238 17.16 7.30 -3.09
C ASP A 238 16.81 8.24 -1.93
N LEU A 239 15.55 8.73 -1.85
CA LEU A 239 15.18 9.79 -0.93
C LEU A 239 15.10 9.32 0.52
N ALA A 240 14.51 8.16 0.76
CA ALA A 240 14.24 7.65 2.11
C ALA A 240 14.42 6.12 2.19
N PRO A 241 15.67 5.62 2.01
CA PRO A 241 15.96 4.20 1.79
C PRO A 241 15.71 3.30 3.00
N SER A 242 15.44 3.88 4.18
CA SER A 242 15.11 3.14 5.41
C SER A 242 13.65 3.30 5.85
N ILE A 243 12.86 4.11 5.14
CA ILE A 243 11.47 4.40 5.51
C ILE A 243 10.53 3.40 4.81
N PRO A 244 9.81 2.54 5.55
CA PRO A 244 9.00 1.47 4.98
C PRO A 244 7.99 1.96 3.94
N HIS A 245 7.25 3.01 4.25
CA HIS A 245 6.24 3.53 3.34
C HIS A 245 6.86 4.15 2.08
N ALA A 246 7.99 4.86 2.20
CA ALA A 246 8.71 5.39 1.05
C ALA A 246 9.21 4.28 0.11
N LEU A 247 9.71 3.18 0.67
CA LEU A 247 10.12 1.99 -0.08
C LEU A 247 8.93 1.29 -0.76
N HIS A 248 7.73 1.37 -0.19
CA HIS A 248 6.53 0.79 -0.77
C HIS A 248 5.98 1.62 -1.95
N MET A 249 6.05 2.94 -1.87
CA MET A 249 5.35 3.86 -2.77
C MET A 249 5.59 3.65 -4.27
N PRO A 250 6.81 3.36 -4.77
CA PRO A 250 7.03 3.09 -6.19
C PRO A 250 6.14 1.97 -6.75
N SER A 251 5.78 0.98 -5.92
CA SER A 251 4.97 -0.15 -6.34
C SER A 251 3.52 0.21 -6.72
N HIS A 252 3.00 1.37 -6.28
CA HIS A 252 1.70 1.87 -6.75
C HIS A 252 1.68 2.11 -8.26
N ILE A 253 2.79 2.64 -8.80
CA ILE A 253 2.95 2.88 -10.24
C ILE A 253 3.25 1.54 -10.95
N TYR A 254 4.17 0.74 -10.43
CA TYR A 254 4.58 -0.51 -11.06
C TYR A 254 3.45 -1.55 -11.14
N VAL A 255 2.54 -1.59 -10.15
CA VAL A 255 1.33 -2.43 -10.23
C VAL A 255 0.44 -2.02 -11.40
N ARG A 256 0.25 -0.71 -11.65
CA ARG A 256 -0.54 -0.19 -12.77
C ARG A 256 0.09 -0.52 -14.13
N LEU A 257 1.39 -0.70 -14.17
CA LEU A 257 2.15 -1.03 -15.38
C LEU A 257 2.38 -2.55 -15.56
N GLY A 258 2.05 -3.36 -14.55
CA GLY A 258 2.32 -4.79 -14.57
C GLY A 258 3.80 -5.16 -14.42
N GLU A 259 4.60 -4.26 -13.87
CA GLU A 259 6.05 -4.43 -13.65
C GLU A 259 6.29 -5.20 -12.32
N TRP A 260 5.98 -6.49 -12.35
CA TRP A 260 5.91 -7.31 -11.13
C TRP A 260 7.24 -7.49 -10.42
N ASP A 261 8.35 -7.53 -11.14
CA ASP A 261 9.68 -7.66 -10.53
C ASP A 261 9.99 -6.43 -9.65
N GLU A 262 9.64 -5.23 -10.11
CA GLU A 262 9.77 -3.99 -9.35
C GLU A 262 8.82 -3.98 -8.13
N VAL A 263 7.56 -4.43 -8.31
CA VAL A 263 6.61 -4.57 -7.19
C VAL A 263 7.18 -5.46 -6.10
N ILE A 264 7.78 -6.59 -6.47
CA ILE A 264 8.35 -7.56 -5.55
C ILE A 264 9.57 -6.98 -4.83
N ASP A 265 10.53 -6.40 -5.56
CA ASP A 265 11.76 -5.88 -4.96
C ASP A 265 11.48 -4.78 -3.94
N TRP A 266 10.68 -3.79 -4.34
CA TRP A 266 10.32 -2.66 -3.48
C TRP A 266 9.57 -3.10 -2.22
N ASN A 267 8.59 -3.98 -2.35
CA ASN A 267 7.83 -4.42 -1.19
C ASN A 267 8.61 -5.36 -0.26
N ARG A 268 9.59 -6.13 -0.77
CA ARG A 268 10.47 -6.89 0.12
C ARG A 268 11.30 -5.96 1.00
N ARG A 269 11.89 -4.93 0.41
CA ARG A 269 12.63 -3.89 1.12
C ARG A 269 11.73 -3.15 2.14
N SER A 270 10.51 -2.80 1.72
CA SER A 270 9.53 -2.14 2.59
C SER A 270 9.15 -3.01 3.79
N ALA A 271 8.83 -4.28 3.57
CA ALA A 271 8.47 -5.20 4.64
C ALA A 271 9.62 -5.41 5.64
N ASP A 272 10.86 -5.54 5.16
CA ASP A 272 12.02 -5.67 6.02
C ASP A 272 12.23 -4.41 6.87
N ALA A 273 12.13 -3.22 6.27
CA ALA A 273 12.23 -1.95 6.98
C ALA A 273 11.08 -1.75 7.98
N ALA A 274 9.86 -2.22 7.68
CA ALA A 274 8.71 -2.05 8.56
C ALA A 274 8.87 -2.76 9.92
N LEU A 275 9.64 -3.85 9.97
CA LEU A 275 9.95 -4.54 11.22
C LEU A 275 10.90 -3.74 12.14
N GLU A 276 11.66 -2.80 11.57
CA GLU A 276 12.53 -1.89 12.32
C GLU A 276 11.79 -0.61 12.79
N HIS A 277 10.55 -0.41 12.29
CA HIS A 277 9.72 0.75 12.59
C HIS A 277 8.34 0.36 13.16
N PRO A 278 8.29 -0.22 14.37
CA PRO A 278 7.02 -0.65 14.97
C PRO A 278 6.10 0.55 15.29
N ALA A 279 4.80 0.29 15.39
CA ALA A 279 3.81 1.23 15.86
C ALA A 279 3.54 0.99 17.36
N GLY A 280 4.35 1.57 18.24
CA GLY A 280 4.31 1.28 19.67
C GLY A 280 4.63 -0.19 19.95
N GLU A 281 3.66 -0.93 20.54
CA GLU A 281 3.80 -2.37 20.81
C GLU A 281 3.40 -3.27 19.63
N TYR A 282 2.88 -2.68 18.55
CA TYR A 282 2.35 -3.41 17.40
C TYR A 282 3.38 -3.51 16.26
N ILE A 283 3.25 -4.57 15.47
CA ILE A 283 3.87 -4.62 14.14
C ILE A 283 3.16 -3.58 13.27
N SER A 284 3.94 -2.65 12.72
CA SER A 284 3.42 -1.55 11.89
C SER A 284 2.57 -2.06 10.75
N LEU A 285 1.49 -1.33 10.43
CA LEU A 285 0.60 -1.57 9.28
C LEU A 285 1.37 -1.71 7.95
N HIS A 286 2.52 -1.05 7.82
CA HIS A 286 3.34 -1.11 6.61
C HIS A 286 3.88 -2.51 6.31
N TYR A 287 4.09 -3.33 7.34
CA TYR A 287 4.57 -4.70 7.16
C TYR A 287 3.56 -5.61 6.44
N PRO A 288 2.35 -5.87 6.99
CA PRO A 288 1.38 -6.71 6.29
C PRO A 288 0.91 -6.10 4.97
N HIS A 289 0.87 -4.77 4.86
CA HIS A 289 0.54 -4.06 3.63
C HIS A 289 1.55 -4.36 2.51
N ALA A 290 2.86 -4.30 2.79
CA ALA A 290 3.89 -4.70 1.83
C ALA A 290 3.83 -6.20 1.48
N LEU A 291 3.48 -7.06 2.45
CA LEU A 291 3.30 -8.50 2.19
C LEU A 291 2.14 -8.79 1.21
N ASP A 292 1.05 -7.99 1.21
CA ASP A 292 -0.04 -8.17 0.25
C ASP A 292 0.42 -7.87 -1.19
N TYR A 293 1.24 -6.83 -1.38
CA TYR A 293 1.84 -6.55 -2.69
C TYR A 293 2.83 -7.62 -3.13
N LEU A 294 3.64 -8.16 -2.22
CA LEU A 294 4.51 -9.31 -2.49
C LEU A 294 3.72 -10.55 -2.90
N MET A 295 2.66 -10.89 -2.16
CA MET A 295 1.77 -12.00 -2.48
C MET A 295 1.20 -11.82 -3.89
N TYR A 296 0.69 -10.63 -4.20
CA TYR A 296 0.10 -10.36 -5.50
C TYR A 296 1.14 -10.46 -6.62
N GLY A 297 2.30 -9.83 -6.49
CA GLY A 297 3.37 -9.87 -7.48
C GLY A 297 3.87 -11.30 -7.77
N TYR A 298 4.14 -12.10 -6.74
CA TYR A 298 4.55 -13.49 -6.91
C TYR A 298 3.48 -14.35 -7.62
N LEU A 299 2.20 -14.15 -7.30
CA LEU A 299 1.11 -14.88 -7.94
C LEU A 299 0.94 -14.49 -9.41
N GLN A 300 1.12 -13.20 -9.76
CA GLN A 300 1.10 -12.76 -11.15
C GLN A 300 2.31 -13.26 -11.95
N ARG A 301 3.43 -13.52 -11.31
CA ARG A 301 4.61 -14.18 -11.91
C ARG A 301 4.49 -15.70 -11.98
N GLY A 302 3.44 -16.30 -11.37
CA GLY A 302 3.30 -17.74 -11.22
C GLY A 302 4.31 -18.38 -10.26
N GLU A 303 4.95 -17.60 -9.39
CA GLU A 303 5.97 -18.03 -8.44
C GLU A 303 5.35 -18.54 -7.13
N ASP A 304 4.59 -19.63 -7.20
CA ASP A 304 3.77 -20.17 -6.11
C ASP A 304 4.54 -20.50 -4.83
N GLU A 305 5.76 -21.02 -4.93
CA GLU A 305 6.57 -21.33 -3.74
C GLU A 305 6.96 -20.07 -2.96
N LYS A 306 7.26 -18.98 -3.65
CA LYS A 306 7.55 -17.69 -3.01
C LYS A 306 6.27 -17.07 -2.41
N ALA A 307 5.15 -17.13 -3.12
CA ALA A 307 3.85 -16.69 -2.63
C ALA A 307 3.43 -17.45 -1.36
N ARG A 308 3.65 -18.78 -1.33
CA ARG A 308 3.44 -19.60 -0.13
C ARG A 308 4.31 -19.14 1.05
N GLY A 309 5.56 -18.79 0.76
CA GLY A 309 6.46 -18.22 1.77
C GLY A 309 5.89 -16.96 2.42
N ILE A 310 5.24 -16.07 1.65
CA ILE A 310 4.58 -14.87 2.19
C ILE A 310 3.40 -15.23 3.11
N LEU A 311 2.58 -16.21 2.73
CA LEU A 311 1.48 -16.68 3.59
C LEU A 311 2.00 -17.26 4.91
N GLU A 312 3.07 -18.05 4.86
CA GLU A 312 3.73 -18.60 6.06
C GLU A 312 4.36 -17.50 6.91
N GLU A 313 5.01 -16.52 6.29
CA GLU A 313 5.61 -15.36 6.94
C GLU A 313 4.55 -14.55 7.71
N LEU A 314 3.39 -14.24 7.07
CA LEU A 314 2.28 -13.56 7.71
C LEU A 314 1.76 -14.34 8.93
N ARG A 315 1.53 -15.64 8.78
CA ARG A 315 0.99 -16.52 9.84
C ARG A 315 1.95 -16.77 10.99
N SER A 316 3.24 -16.53 10.78
CA SER A 316 4.27 -16.73 11.81
C SER A 316 4.31 -15.62 12.87
N ARG A 317 3.57 -14.53 12.66
CA ARG A 317 3.58 -13.33 13.51
C ARG A 317 2.18 -13.02 14.02
N ASP A 318 2.13 -12.23 15.09
CA ASP A 318 0.91 -11.72 15.73
C ASP A 318 1.16 -10.31 16.26
N GLY A 319 0.10 -9.63 16.75
CA GLY A 319 0.23 -8.28 17.27
C GLY A 319 0.34 -7.21 16.19
N TYR A 320 -0.42 -7.35 15.11
CA TYR A 320 -0.50 -6.35 14.04
C TYR A 320 -1.23 -5.09 14.49
N GLU A 321 -0.77 -3.94 14.04
CA GLU A 321 -1.42 -2.66 14.29
C GLU A 321 -2.91 -2.70 13.88
N PRO A 322 -3.86 -2.33 14.76
CA PRO A 322 -5.30 -2.40 14.48
C PRO A 322 -5.73 -1.28 13.52
N HIS A 323 -5.39 -1.43 12.26
CA HIS A 323 -5.63 -0.49 11.17
C HIS A 323 -6.27 -1.19 9.97
N LEU A 324 -6.98 -0.43 9.10
CA LEU A 324 -7.64 -0.98 7.90
C LEU A 324 -6.63 -1.65 6.95
N ALA A 325 -5.42 -1.09 6.78
CA ALA A 325 -4.38 -1.70 5.95
C ALA A 325 -3.96 -3.08 6.46
N SER A 326 -3.82 -3.23 7.78
CA SER A 326 -3.53 -4.54 8.38
C SER A 326 -4.69 -5.51 8.19
N ALA A 327 -5.93 -5.06 8.46
CA ALA A 327 -7.12 -5.90 8.28
C ALA A 327 -7.28 -6.38 6.84
N TYR A 328 -7.07 -5.47 5.88
CA TYR A 328 -7.10 -5.79 4.46
C TYR A 328 -6.08 -6.87 4.10
N ALA A 329 -4.81 -6.65 4.44
CA ALA A 329 -3.73 -7.58 4.11
C ALA A 329 -3.89 -8.95 4.81
N LEU A 330 -4.30 -8.97 6.09
CA LEU A 330 -4.57 -10.20 6.83
C LEU A 330 -5.66 -11.06 6.19
N ALA A 331 -6.64 -10.45 5.55
CA ALA A 331 -7.71 -11.14 4.82
C ALA A 331 -7.31 -11.43 3.36
N ALA A 332 -6.72 -10.45 2.66
CA ALA A 332 -6.41 -10.56 1.24
C ALA A 332 -5.31 -11.58 0.94
N ILE A 333 -4.25 -11.64 1.73
CA ILE A 333 -3.12 -12.56 1.49
C ILE A 333 -3.58 -14.03 1.44
N PRO A 334 -4.29 -14.59 2.44
CA PRO A 334 -4.79 -15.95 2.35
C PRO A 334 -5.85 -16.14 1.26
N ALA A 335 -6.70 -15.13 1.02
CA ALA A 335 -7.71 -15.18 -0.03
C ALA A 335 -7.07 -15.24 -1.42
N ARG A 336 -6.08 -14.36 -1.72
CA ARG A 336 -5.31 -14.38 -2.98
C ARG A 336 -4.61 -15.71 -3.19
N TRP A 337 -4.00 -16.26 -2.16
CA TRP A 337 -3.31 -17.55 -2.25
C TRP A 337 -4.19 -18.66 -2.82
N TYR A 338 -5.44 -18.77 -2.39
CA TYR A 338 -6.34 -19.80 -2.88
C TYR A 338 -7.00 -19.41 -4.21
N VAL A 339 -7.51 -18.18 -4.33
CA VAL A 339 -8.28 -17.75 -5.51
C VAL A 339 -7.39 -17.65 -6.75
N GLU A 340 -6.19 -17.06 -6.65
CA GLU A 340 -5.24 -16.95 -7.77
C GLU A 340 -4.62 -18.27 -8.19
N ARG A 341 -4.68 -19.29 -7.34
CA ARG A 341 -4.27 -20.65 -7.69
C ARG A 341 -5.42 -21.54 -8.14
N ARG A 342 -6.63 -20.99 -8.19
CA ARG A 342 -7.85 -21.73 -8.47
C ARG A 342 -8.07 -22.92 -7.53
N ASP A 343 -7.51 -22.86 -6.31
CA ASP A 343 -7.76 -23.84 -5.25
C ASP A 343 -9.11 -23.53 -4.57
N TRP A 344 -10.18 -23.92 -5.25
CA TRP A 344 -11.54 -23.59 -4.84
C TRP A 344 -11.96 -24.28 -3.55
N GLU A 345 -11.44 -25.49 -3.29
CA GLU A 345 -11.69 -26.20 -2.03
C GLU A 345 -11.02 -25.46 -0.86
N GLY A 346 -9.77 -25.03 -1.04
CA GLY A 346 -9.07 -24.20 -0.07
C GLY A 346 -9.76 -22.86 0.17
N ALA A 347 -10.23 -22.19 -0.89
CA ALA A 347 -10.98 -20.94 -0.79
C ALA A 347 -12.30 -21.11 -0.01
N ALA A 348 -13.09 -22.15 -0.30
CA ALA A 348 -14.34 -22.45 0.39
C ALA A 348 -14.17 -22.69 1.91
N ASN A 349 -12.99 -23.18 2.31
CA ASN A 349 -12.66 -23.51 3.69
C ASN A 349 -11.85 -22.42 4.41
N LEU A 350 -11.68 -21.23 3.84
CA LEU A 350 -11.04 -20.13 4.53
C LEU A 350 -11.75 -19.78 5.83
N GLU A 351 -11.00 -19.61 6.92
CA GLU A 351 -11.54 -19.22 8.22
C GLU A 351 -11.60 -17.69 8.31
N PRO A 352 -12.79 -17.07 8.53
CA PRO A 352 -12.88 -15.64 8.77
C PRO A 352 -12.36 -15.27 10.17
N GLY A 353 -11.89 -14.04 10.35
CA GLY A 353 -11.48 -13.55 11.66
C GLY A 353 -10.15 -14.09 12.18
N VAL A 354 -9.20 -14.41 11.27
CA VAL A 354 -7.87 -14.90 11.62
C VAL A 354 -6.81 -13.80 11.36
N PRO A 355 -5.93 -13.48 12.33
CA PRO A 355 -5.81 -14.06 13.69
C PRO A 355 -6.95 -13.60 14.61
N GLU A 356 -7.35 -14.44 15.58
CA GLU A 356 -8.41 -14.13 16.56
C GLU A 356 -8.06 -12.94 17.48
N SER A 357 -6.77 -12.65 17.66
CA SER A 357 -6.26 -11.52 18.43
C SER A 357 -6.54 -10.16 17.80
N PHE A 358 -6.86 -10.12 16.50
CA PHE A 358 -7.14 -8.89 15.76
C PHE A 358 -8.62 -8.48 15.92
N ASP A 359 -8.90 -7.19 16.14
CA ASP A 359 -10.27 -6.68 16.32
C ASP A 359 -11.01 -6.50 14.98
N TRP A 360 -11.44 -7.61 14.41
CA TRP A 360 -12.12 -7.66 13.10
C TRP A 360 -13.43 -6.86 13.05
N ASN A 361 -14.12 -6.68 14.18
CA ASN A 361 -15.37 -5.93 14.23
C ASN A 361 -15.22 -4.47 13.79
N ARG A 362 -14.00 -3.93 13.89
CA ARG A 362 -13.69 -2.58 13.42
C ARG A 362 -13.62 -2.48 11.91
N PHE A 363 -13.34 -3.59 11.20
CA PHE A 363 -12.94 -3.61 9.78
C PHE A 363 -13.79 -4.56 8.94
N PRO A 364 -15.11 -4.26 8.74
CA PRO A 364 -15.99 -5.11 7.94
C PRO A 364 -15.52 -5.35 6.51
N ALA A 365 -14.81 -4.36 5.90
CA ALA A 365 -14.25 -4.49 4.57
C ALA A 365 -13.18 -5.60 4.47
N GLY A 366 -12.34 -5.75 5.51
CA GLY A 366 -11.37 -6.85 5.58
C GLY A 366 -12.08 -8.20 5.67
N GLU A 367 -13.10 -8.33 6.54
CA GLU A 367 -13.87 -9.57 6.65
C GLU A 367 -14.56 -9.94 5.33
N ALA A 368 -15.08 -8.95 4.59
CA ALA A 368 -15.74 -9.16 3.30
C ALA A 368 -14.82 -9.87 2.27
N MET A 369 -13.51 -9.61 2.29
CA MET A 369 -12.56 -10.28 1.40
C MET A 369 -12.52 -11.79 1.62
N THR A 370 -12.53 -12.22 2.88
CA THR A 370 -12.56 -13.65 3.22
C THR A 370 -13.86 -14.30 2.76
N TRP A 371 -15.00 -13.65 2.99
CA TRP A 371 -16.31 -14.18 2.59
C TRP A 371 -16.51 -14.19 1.07
N PHE A 372 -15.93 -13.24 0.36
CA PHE A 372 -15.91 -13.26 -1.10
C PHE A 372 -15.15 -14.48 -1.64
N ALA A 373 -13.93 -14.73 -1.12
CA ALA A 373 -13.15 -15.90 -1.52
C ALA A 373 -13.87 -17.22 -1.17
N ARG A 374 -14.49 -17.31 0.02
CA ARG A 374 -15.30 -18.46 0.43
C ARG A 374 -16.47 -18.70 -0.51
N GLY A 375 -17.21 -17.62 -0.83
CA GLY A 375 -18.37 -17.70 -1.72
C GLY A 375 -18.02 -18.17 -3.13
N LEU A 376 -16.92 -17.62 -3.69
CA LEU A 376 -16.41 -18.09 -4.99
C LEU A 376 -15.98 -19.56 -4.92
N GLY A 377 -15.20 -19.95 -3.90
CA GLY A 377 -14.77 -21.33 -3.70
C GLY A 377 -15.95 -22.28 -3.59
N ALA A 378 -16.93 -21.96 -2.74
CA ALA A 378 -18.14 -22.77 -2.55
C ALA A 378 -18.94 -22.93 -3.86
N ALA A 379 -19.14 -21.85 -4.61
CA ALA A 379 -19.83 -21.89 -5.90
C ALA A 379 -19.12 -22.80 -6.91
N ARG A 380 -17.78 -22.72 -6.95
CA ARG A 380 -16.95 -23.50 -7.89
C ARG A 380 -16.89 -25.00 -7.56
N ILE A 381 -17.09 -25.40 -6.31
CA ILE A 381 -17.17 -26.81 -5.90
C ILE A 381 -18.62 -27.33 -5.81
N GLY A 382 -19.63 -26.48 -6.07
CA GLY A 382 -21.04 -26.83 -6.04
C GLY A 382 -21.65 -26.89 -4.63
N ASP A 383 -21.04 -26.27 -3.63
CA ASP A 383 -21.55 -26.14 -2.28
C ASP A 383 -22.52 -24.94 -2.18
N LEU A 384 -23.79 -25.19 -2.54
CA LEU A 384 -24.83 -24.15 -2.54
C LEU A 384 -25.18 -23.63 -1.13
N GLU A 385 -24.96 -24.41 -0.06
CA GLU A 385 -25.17 -23.96 1.32
C GLU A 385 -24.07 -22.95 1.71
N GLY A 386 -22.81 -23.26 1.43
CA GLY A 386 -21.68 -22.35 1.65
C GLY A 386 -21.78 -21.06 0.83
N VAL A 387 -22.29 -21.13 -0.41
CA VAL A 387 -22.57 -19.93 -1.21
C VAL A 387 -23.63 -19.04 -0.54
N SER A 388 -24.73 -19.64 -0.08
CA SER A 388 -25.82 -18.88 0.56
C SER A 388 -25.32 -18.20 1.84
N GLU A 389 -24.53 -18.89 2.67
CA GLU A 389 -23.91 -18.32 3.86
C GLU A 389 -23.02 -17.12 3.51
N ALA A 390 -22.20 -17.24 2.46
CA ALA A 390 -21.31 -16.17 2.01
C ALA A 390 -22.10 -14.94 1.51
N VAL A 391 -23.14 -15.14 0.71
CA VAL A 391 -24.01 -14.05 0.21
C VAL A 391 -24.69 -13.31 1.36
N ASP A 392 -25.28 -14.04 2.32
CA ASP A 392 -25.96 -13.44 3.47
C ASP A 392 -25.00 -12.64 4.36
N ARG A 393 -23.76 -13.16 4.51
CA ARG A 393 -22.75 -12.45 5.28
C ARG A 393 -22.25 -11.21 4.57
N LEU A 394 -21.98 -11.27 3.27
CA LEU A 394 -21.59 -10.11 2.46
C LEU A 394 -22.67 -9.02 2.48
N GLU A 395 -23.97 -9.37 2.42
CA GLU A 395 -25.05 -8.40 2.56
C GLU A 395 -25.07 -7.73 3.94
N THR A 396 -24.79 -8.49 4.99
CA THR A 396 -24.66 -7.96 6.35
C THR A 396 -23.50 -6.98 6.47
N LEU A 397 -22.35 -7.30 5.87
CA LEU A 397 -21.14 -6.46 5.88
C LEU A 397 -21.32 -5.20 5.04
N GLU A 398 -21.94 -5.31 3.85
CA GLU A 398 -22.33 -4.17 3.01
C GLU A 398 -23.20 -3.18 3.79
N THR A 399 -24.25 -3.69 4.47
CA THR A 399 -25.12 -2.87 5.32
C THR A 399 -24.36 -2.22 6.49
N ALA A 400 -23.43 -2.93 7.11
CA ALA A 400 -22.61 -2.39 8.19
C ALA A 400 -21.70 -1.25 7.72
N LEU A 401 -21.14 -1.34 6.51
CA LEU A 401 -20.33 -0.30 5.89
C LEU A 401 -21.18 0.93 5.51
N GLN A 402 -22.36 0.73 4.92
CA GLN A 402 -23.32 1.81 4.62
C GLN A 402 -23.72 2.58 5.88
N ASN A 403 -23.97 1.88 6.99
CA ASN A 403 -24.33 2.50 8.27
C ASN A 403 -23.16 3.30 8.91
N ARG A 404 -21.93 3.16 8.40
CA ARG A 404 -20.73 3.92 8.80
C ARG A 404 -20.38 5.03 7.81
N ASP A 405 -21.23 5.29 6.80
CA ASP A 405 -20.97 6.19 5.69
C ASP A 405 -19.69 5.83 4.88
N ASP A 406 -19.28 4.55 4.94
CA ASP A 406 -18.14 4.02 4.19
C ASP A 406 -18.61 3.49 2.82
N TYR A 407 -18.94 4.42 1.94
CA TYR A 407 -19.58 4.11 0.65
C TYR A 407 -18.67 3.38 -0.31
N TYR A 408 -17.35 3.64 -0.27
CA TYR A 408 -16.40 2.96 -1.14
C TYR A 408 -16.36 1.46 -0.85
N TRP A 409 -16.13 1.08 0.41
CA TRP A 409 -16.05 -0.33 0.79
C TRP A 409 -17.42 -1.02 0.79
N ALA A 410 -18.50 -0.28 0.98
CA ALA A 410 -19.85 -0.80 0.79
C ALA A 410 -20.10 -1.22 -0.67
N GLU A 411 -19.72 -0.39 -1.64
CA GLU A 411 -19.87 -0.71 -3.07
C GLU A 411 -18.92 -1.84 -3.50
N GLN A 412 -17.69 -1.88 -3.01
CA GLN A 412 -16.79 -3.03 -3.21
C GLN A 412 -17.40 -4.35 -2.69
N THR A 413 -17.97 -4.32 -1.48
CA THR A 413 -18.63 -5.49 -0.89
C THR A 413 -19.87 -5.90 -1.70
N ARG A 414 -20.61 -4.93 -2.25
CA ARG A 414 -21.73 -5.19 -3.16
C ARG A 414 -21.29 -5.88 -4.45
N ILE A 415 -20.21 -5.42 -5.08
CA ILE A 415 -19.63 -6.06 -6.28
C ILE A 415 -19.22 -7.50 -5.97
N GLN A 416 -18.57 -7.73 -4.83
CA GLN A 416 -18.21 -9.08 -4.37
C GLN A 416 -19.44 -9.97 -4.18
N ARG A 417 -20.48 -9.47 -3.54
CA ARG A 417 -21.74 -10.20 -3.33
C ARG A 417 -22.44 -10.55 -4.64
N LEU A 418 -22.54 -9.59 -5.57
CA LEU A 418 -23.13 -9.81 -6.91
C LEU A 418 -22.32 -10.86 -7.69
N SER A 419 -20.99 -10.80 -7.62
CA SER A 419 -20.14 -11.79 -8.28
C SER A 419 -20.37 -13.20 -7.74
N VAL A 420 -20.45 -13.37 -6.40
CA VAL A 420 -20.76 -14.67 -5.78
C VAL A 420 -22.17 -15.13 -6.16
N THR A 421 -23.14 -14.21 -6.22
CA THR A 421 -24.52 -14.52 -6.63
C THR A 421 -24.55 -15.03 -8.08
N ALA A 422 -23.84 -14.37 -8.99
CA ALA A 422 -23.73 -14.81 -10.39
C ALA A 422 -23.17 -16.24 -10.52
N TRP A 423 -22.12 -16.57 -9.76
CA TRP A 423 -21.58 -17.91 -9.74
C TRP A 423 -22.55 -18.95 -9.12
N ARG A 424 -23.38 -18.55 -8.14
CA ARG A 424 -24.48 -19.39 -7.63
C ARG A 424 -25.50 -19.68 -8.73
N SER A 425 -25.98 -18.64 -9.44
CA SER A 425 -26.96 -18.78 -10.53
C SER A 425 -26.43 -19.70 -11.63
N LEU A 426 -25.12 -19.64 -11.95
CA LEU A 426 -24.49 -20.57 -12.88
C LEU A 426 -24.50 -22.02 -12.35
N ALA A 427 -24.15 -22.23 -11.07
CA ALA A 427 -24.15 -23.56 -10.45
C ALA A 427 -25.56 -24.17 -10.39
N GLU A 428 -26.60 -23.34 -10.32
CA GLU A 428 -28.02 -23.74 -10.38
C GLU A 428 -28.51 -23.94 -11.83
N GLY A 429 -27.67 -23.71 -12.85
CA GLY A 429 -27.98 -23.87 -14.26
C GLY A 429 -28.74 -22.69 -14.89
N GLN A 430 -28.80 -21.54 -14.22
CA GLN A 430 -29.47 -20.31 -14.66
C GLN A 430 -28.46 -19.43 -15.46
N VAL A 431 -27.96 -19.94 -16.58
CA VAL A 431 -26.81 -19.36 -17.31
C VAL A 431 -27.01 -17.89 -17.70
N GLU A 432 -28.16 -17.52 -18.29
CA GLU A 432 -28.39 -16.14 -18.75
C GLU A 432 -28.55 -15.17 -17.57
N GLU A 433 -29.14 -15.61 -16.46
CA GLU A 433 -29.23 -14.82 -15.23
C GLU A 433 -27.83 -14.61 -14.63
N ALA A 434 -27.02 -15.64 -14.53
CA ALA A 434 -25.65 -15.56 -14.09
C ALA A 434 -24.81 -14.57 -14.91
N ILE A 435 -24.93 -14.59 -16.25
CA ILE A 435 -24.24 -13.65 -17.13
C ILE A 435 -24.71 -12.20 -16.87
N GLN A 436 -26.00 -11.99 -16.68
CA GLN A 436 -26.54 -10.66 -16.42
C GLN A 436 -26.05 -10.09 -15.06
N GLU A 437 -26.11 -10.89 -13.99
CA GLU A 437 -25.63 -10.52 -12.66
C GLU A 437 -24.12 -10.20 -12.67
N MET A 438 -23.32 -11.02 -13.38
CA MET A 438 -21.89 -10.78 -13.46
C MET A 438 -21.54 -9.53 -14.28
N ARG A 439 -22.33 -9.23 -15.33
CA ARG A 439 -22.18 -7.96 -16.07
C ARG A 439 -22.51 -6.76 -15.21
N GLU A 440 -23.56 -6.84 -14.37
CA GLU A 440 -23.86 -5.76 -13.42
C GLU A 440 -22.68 -5.52 -12.47
N ALA A 441 -22.11 -6.59 -11.90
CA ALA A 441 -20.93 -6.48 -11.04
C ALA A 441 -19.73 -5.86 -11.78
N ALA A 442 -19.49 -6.27 -13.03
CA ALA A 442 -18.39 -5.77 -13.84
C ALA A 442 -18.57 -4.30 -14.25
N GLU A 443 -19.80 -3.86 -14.55
CA GLU A 443 -20.10 -2.44 -14.86
C GLU A 443 -19.94 -1.54 -13.62
N LEU A 444 -20.36 -2.00 -12.44
CA LEU A 444 -20.14 -1.28 -11.20
C LEU A 444 -18.64 -1.15 -10.88
N ALA A 445 -17.89 -2.24 -11.01
CA ALA A 445 -16.44 -2.23 -10.79
C ALA A 445 -15.71 -1.29 -11.75
N ALA A 446 -16.11 -1.24 -13.02
CA ALA A 446 -15.54 -0.34 -14.03
C ALA A 446 -15.77 1.17 -13.73
N GLY A 447 -16.74 1.48 -12.88
CA GLY A 447 -17.01 2.84 -12.40
C GLY A 447 -16.20 3.27 -11.19
N MET A 448 -15.34 2.37 -10.65
CA MET A 448 -14.60 2.61 -9.43
C MET A 448 -13.09 2.61 -9.69
N GLU A 449 -12.39 3.58 -9.11
CA GLU A 449 -10.93 3.55 -9.05
C GLU A 449 -10.45 2.63 -7.91
N LYS A 450 -9.29 2.01 -8.11
CA LYS A 450 -8.61 1.21 -7.09
C LYS A 450 -8.34 2.05 -5.84
N HIS A 451 -8.65 1.50 -4.66
CA HIS A 451 -8.21 2.13 -3.41
C HIS A 451 -6.69 2.00 -3.26
N PRO A 452 -5.98 3.04 -2.78
CA PRO A 452 -4.52 3.00 -2.62
C PRO A 452 -4.02 1.86 -1.71
N ILE A 453 -4.86 1.36 -0.80
CA ILE A 453 -4.50 0.30 0.14
C ILE A 453 -4.25 -1.08 -0.54
N THR A 454 -4.73 -1.29 -1.75
CA THR A 454 -4.66 -2.59 -2.43
C THR A 454 -3.77 -2.53 -3.67
N PRO A 455 -2.99 -3.61 -3.96
CA PRO A 455 -2.31 -3.75 -5.26
C PRO A 455 -3.29 -3.91 -6.42
N GLY A 456 -4.47 -4.43 -6.15
CA GLY A 456 -5.54 -4.69 -7.11
C GLY A 456 -6.67 -5.48 -6.47
N ASP A 457 -7.78 -5.60 -7.19
CA ASP A 457 -8.90 -6.42 -6.75
C ASP A 457 -8.45 -7.84 -6.43
N LEU A 458 -9.11 -8.47 -5.48
CA LEU A 458 -8.84 -9.88 -5.15
C LEU A 458 -9.03 -10.76 -6.39
N GLN A 459 -10.12 -10.53 -7.11
CA GLN A 459 -10.34 -11.01 -8.47
C GLN A 459 -11.19 -9.97 -9.22
N PRO A 460 -10.70 -9.37 -10.30
CA PRO A 460 -11.42 -8.35 -11.06
C PRO A 460 -12.74 -8.89 -11.61
N ALA A 461 -13.80 -8.09 -11.53
CA ALA A 461 -15.14 -8.52 -11.93
C ALA A 461 -15.23 -8.83 -13.45
N HIS A 462 -14.47 -8.14 -14.32
CA HIS A 462 -14.38 -8.47 -15.74
C HIS A 462 -13.64 -9.80 -15.99
N GLU A 463 -12.65 -10.18 -15.15
CA GLU A 463 -12.00 -11.50 -15.22
C GLU A 463 -12.99 -12.61 -14.85
N LEU A 464 -13.77 -12.40 -13.76
CA LEU A 464 -14.83 -13.32 -13.36
C LEU A 464 -15.92 -13.45 -14.44
N LEU A 465 -16.25 -12.35 -15.13
CA LEU A 465 -17.16 -12.39 -16.27
C LEU A 465 -16.58 -13.21 -17.43
N GLY A 466 -15.29 -13.07 -17.72
CA GLY A 466 -14.57 -13.86 -18.70
C GLY A 466 -14.60 -15.36 -18.36
N ASP A 467 -14.32 -15.70 -17.10
CA ASP A 467 -14.41 -17.09 -16.60
C ASP A 467 -15.83 -17.67 -16.77
N LEU A 468 -16.85 -16.91 -16.38
CA LEU A 468 -18.26 -17.33 -16.46
C LEU A 468 -18.72 -17.50 -17.91
N LEU A 469 -18.37 -16.58 -18.80
CA LEU A 469 -18.66 -16.66 -20.24
C LEU A 469 -17.95 -17.85 -20.89
N THR A 470 -16.73 -18.16 -20.45
CA THR A 470 -15.98 -19.34 -20.92
C THR A 470 -16.73 -20.64 -20.56
N GLU A 471 -17.21 -20.76 -19.31
CA GLU A 471 -18.00 -21.92 -18.88
C GLU A 471 -19.36 -22.01 -19.58
N ALA A 472 -19.94 -20.87 -19.95
CA ALA A 472 -21.16 -20.81 -20.75
C ALA A 472 -20.93 -21.09 -22.26
N GLY A 473 -19.69 -21.32 -22.70
CA GLY A 473 -19.34 -21.53 -24.11
C GLY A 473 -19.40 -20.27 -24.98
N ARG A 474 -19.42 -19.08 -24.37
CA ARG A 474 -19.49 -17.77 -25.04
C ARG A 474 -18.09 -17.19 -25.24
N TYR A 475 -17.22 -17.95 -25.91
CA TYR A 475 -15.78 -17.72 -25.98
C TYR A 475 -15.37 -16.36 -26.54
N ALA A 476 -16.02 -15.89 -27.60
CA ALA A 476 -15.69 -14.58 -28.19
C ALA A 476 -15.95 -13.41 -27.20
N GLU A 477 -17.05 -13.50 -26.44
CA GLU A 477 -17.37 -12.51 -25.41
C GLU A 477 -16.45 -12.63 -24.18
N ALA A 478 -16.00 -13.85 -23.88
CA ALA A 478 -15.02 -14.09 -22.83
C ALA A 478 -13.68 -13.39 -23.13
N VAL A 479 -13.20 -13.47 -24.39
CA VAL A 479 -11.99 -12.73 -24.83
C VAL A 479 -12.16 -11.24 -24.59
N GLU A 480 -13.29 -10.64 -24.98
CA GLU A 480 -13.55 -9.22 -24.76
C GLU A 480 -13.55 -8.84 -23.26
N ALA A 481 -14.08 -9.71 -22.39
CA ALA A 481 -14.10 -9.48 -20.95
C ALA A 481 -12.68 -9.52 -20.32
N TYR A 482 -11.85 -10.49 -20.72
CA TYR A 482 -10.45 -10.55 -20.30
C TYR A 482 -9.64 -9.38 -20.83
N GLU A 483 -9.84 -8.95 -22.08
CA GLU A 483 -9.17 -7.77 -22.65
C GLU A 483 -9.52 -6.49 -21.90
N ARG A 484 -10.75 -6.35 -21.39
CA ARG A 484 -11.12 -5.24 -20.50
C ARG A 484 -10.37 -5.28 -19.17
N THR A 485 -10.19 -6.48 -18.60
CA THR A 485 -9.35 -6.60 -17.39
C THR A 485 -7.92 -6.20 -17.68
N LEU A 486 -7.33 -6.67 -18.78
CA LEU A 486 -5.94 -6.38 -19.16
C LEU A 486 -5.70 -4.90 -19.52
N ALA A 487 -6.73 -4.17 -19.93
CA ALA A 487 -6.63 -2.73 -20.14
C ALA A 487 -6.42 -1.95 -18.82
N THR A 488 -7.05 -2.39 -17.72
CA THR A 488 -6.92 -1.76 -16.38
C THR A 488 -5.78 -2.39 -15.57
N TRP A 489 -5.60 -3.71 -15.68
CA TRP A 489 -4.64 -4.53 -14.96
C TRP A 489 -3.72 -5.28 -15.93
N PRO A 490 -2.74 -4.60 -16.54
CA PRO A 490 -1.84 -5.24 -17.50
C PRO A 490 -1.03 -6.35 -16.85
N GLN A 491 -0.60 -7.31 -17.65
CA GLN A 491 0.20 -8.45 -17.21
C GLN A 491 -0.45 -9.28 -16.08
N ARG A 492 -1.82 -9.34 -16.07
CA ARG A 492 -2.54 -10.17 -15.12
C ARG A 492 -2.60 -11.62 -15.61
N TYR A 493 -2.00 -12.54 -14.85
CA TYR A 493 -1.78 -13.94 -15.21
C TYR A 493 -3.04 -14.66 -15.72
N HIS A 494 -4.13 -14.63 -14.91
CA HIS A 494 -5.35 -15.35 -15.26
C HIS A 494 -6.14 -14.72 -16.40
N SER A 495 -6.08 -13.42 -16.57
CA SER A 495 -6.72 -12.75 -17.70
C SER A 495 -6.00 -13.05 -19.01
N ILE A 496 -4.66 -13.11 -19.01
CA ILE A 496 -3.86 -13.55 -20.17
C ILE A 496 -4.17 -15.01 -20.52
N LEU A 497 -4.12 -15.92 -19.55
CA LEU A 497 -4.42 -17.33 -19.72
C LEU A 497 -5.86 -17.54 -20.22
N GLY A 498 -6.83 -16.86 -19.59
CA GLY A 498 -8.25 -16.95 -19.96
C GLY A 498 -8.50 -16.46 -21.38
N ALA A 499 -7.92 -15.32 -21.76
CA ALA A 499 -7.99 -14.79 -23.12
C ALA A 499 -7.36 -15.76 -24.14
N ALA A 500 -6.21 -16.36 -23.83
CA ALA A 500 -5.56 -17.34 -24.69
C ALA A 500 -6.45 -18.56 -24.95
N ARG A 501 -7.00 -19.17 -23.90
CA ARG A 501 -7.87 -20.34 -23.96
C ARG A 501 -9.19 -20.05 -24.69
N ALA A 502 -9.85 -18.94 -24.31
CA ALA A 502 -11.11 -18.53 -24.93
C ALA A 502 -10.94 -18.21 -26.42
N ALA A 503 -9.83 -17.56 -26.82
CA ALA A 503 -9.53 -17.29 -28.23
C ALA A 503 -9.30 -18.58 -29.03
N ALA A 504 -8.60 -19.58 -28.47
CA ALA A 504 -8.42 -20.88 -29.10
C ALA A 504 -9.77 -21.56 -29.37
N GLU A 505 -10.67 -21.61 -28.38
CA GLU A 505 -12.01 -22.19 -28.51
C GLU A 505 -12.92 -21.38 -29.47
N ALA A 506 -12.68 -20.07 -29.60
CA ALA A 506 -13.37 -19.21 -30.55
C ALA A 506 -12.81 -19.31 -31.99
N GLY A 507 -11.74 -20.10 -32.24
CA GLY A 507 -11.07 -20.20 -33.53
C GLY A 507 -10.28 -18.94 -33.93
N GLN A 508 -9.84 -18.15 -32.93
CA GLN A 508 -9.04 -16.93 -33.10
C GLN A 508 -7.54 -17.22 -32.85
N ASP A 509 -6.96 -18.08 -33.69
CA ASP A 509 -5.62 -18.65 -33.45
C ASP A 509 -4.52 -17.61 -33.29
N ASP A 510 -4.57 -16.49 -34.04
CA ASP A 510 -3.57 -15.42 -33.91
C ASP A 510 -3.66 -14.70 -32.54
N VAL A 511 -4.89 -14.52 -32.02
CA VAL A 511 -5.14 -13.91 -30.70
C VAL A 511 -4.68 -14.85 -29.60
N SER A 512 -5.04 -16.14 -29.72
CA SER A 512 -4.61 -17.18 -28.79
C SER A 512 -3.08 -17.27 -28.70
N ARG A 513 -2.40 -17.26 -29.87
CA ARG A 513 -0.94 -17.29 -29.94
C ARG A 513 -0.32 -16.11 -29.18
N ARG A 514 -0.80 -14.91 -29.43
CA ARG A 514 -0.29 -13.69 -28.77
C ARG A 514 -0.36 -13.82 -27.25
N TYR A 515 -1.49 -14.24 -26.70
CA TYR A 515 -1.65 -14.36 -25.26
C TYR A 515 -0.88 -15.55 -24.65
N TYR A 516 -0.74 -16.66 -25.34
CA TYR A 516 0.12 -17.74 -24.86
C TYR A 516 1.60 -17.37 -24.89
N GLU A 517 2.07 -16.59 -25.87
CA GLU A 517 3.42 -16.03 -25.91
C GLU A 517 3.64 -15.06 -24.73
N GLU A 518 2.68 -14.16 -24.48
CA GLU A 518 2.70 -13.22 -23.35
C GLU A 518 2.73 -13.94 -22.00
N LEU A 519 1.91 -15.00 -21.81
CA LEU A 519 1.91 -15.82 -20.61
C LEU A 519 3.27 -16.50 -20.38
N ALA A 520 3.84 -17.09 -21.44
CA ALA A 520 5.12 -17.77 -21.37
C ALA A 520 6.28 -16.82 -21.05
N GLU A 521 6.20 -15.58 -21.50
CA GLU A 521 7.15 -14.52 -21.15
C GLU A 521 6.96 -14.05 -19.69
N LEU A 522 5.73 -13.76 -19.29
CA LEU A 522 5.37 -13.30 -17.95
C LEU A 522 5.82 -14.29 -16.87
N ALA A 523 5.45 -15.56 -17.02
CA ALA A 523 5.71 -16.59 -16.01
C ALA A 523 7.11 -17.21 -16.11
N GLY A 524 7.82 -17.04 -17.21
CA GLY A 524 9.16 -17.56 -17.38
C GLY A 524 9.25 -19.08 -17.15
N ASP A 525 10.17 -19.52 -16.30
CA ASP A 525 10.44 -20.96 -16.04
C ASP A 525 9.74 -21.48 -14.77
N THR A 526 8.54 -20.97 -14.45
CA THR A 526 7.74 -21.48 -13.31
C THR A 526 7.16 -22.86 -13.58
N ASP A 527 6.83 -23.59 -12.50
CA ASP A 527 6.35 -24.97 -12.56
C ASP A 527 4.82 -25.09 -12.76
N ARG A 528 4.12 -23.97 -13.07
CA ARG A 528 2.68 -24.03 -13.33
C ARG A 528 2.39 -24.80 -14.61
N ASP A 529 1.43 -25.72 -14.56
CA ASP A 529 1.00 -26.55 -15.70
C ASP A 529 0.53 -25.70 -16.89
N GLU A 530 -0.05 -24.54 -16.64
CA GLU A 530 -0.53 -23.59 -17.65
C GLU A 530 0.61 -23.01 -18.50
N VAL A 531 1.80 -22.87 -17.94
CA VAL A 531 2.98 -22.43 -18.70
C VAL A 531 3.45 -23.54 -19.65
N ALA A 532 3.39 -24.80 -19.22
CA ALA A 532 3.67 -25.94 -20.09
C ALA A 532 2.61 -26.07 -21.19
N GLU A 533 1.32 -25.84 -20.88
CA GLU A 533 0.23 -25.76 -21.85
C GLU A 533 0.52 -24.68 -22.91
N ALA A 534 0.83 -23.45 -22.49
CA ALA A 534 1.13 -22.33 -23.39
C ALA A 534 2.26 -22.67 -24.36
N ARG A 535 3.38 -23.19 -23.85
CA ARG A 535 4.52 -23.63 -24.67
C ARG A 535 4.18 -24.76 -25.63
N GLY A 536 3.38 -25.71 -25.17
CA GLY A 536 2.90 -26.82 -26.01
C GLY A 536 1.99 -26.32 -27.13
N TRP A 537 1.08 -25.40 -26.85
CA TRP A 537 0.19 -24.82 -27.86
C TRP A 537 0.96 -24.01 -28.91
N ILE A 538 1.91 -23.16 -28.50
CA ILE A 538 2.77 -22.38 -29.41
C ILE A 538 3.56 -23.28 -30.35
N GLN A 539 4.04 -24.44 -29.87
CA GLN A 539 4.80 -25.37 -30.69
C GLN A 539 3.92 -26.14 -31.68
N ALA A 540 2.64 -26.35 -31.35
CA ALA A 540 1.71 -27.16 -32.17
C ALA A 540 1.01 -26.36 -33.27
N ASN A 541 0.86 -25.07 -33.09
CA ASN A 541 0.15 -24.14 -33.98
C ASN A 541 1.08 -23.06 -34.54
#